data_9fa23893db0692edb0d3da5b9697d0d5
#
_entry.id   9fa23893db0692edb0d3da5b9697d0d5
#
_cell.length_a   1.000
_cell.length_b   1.000
_cell.length_c   1.000
_cell.angle_alpha   90.00
_cell.angle_beta   90.00
_cell.angle_gamma   90.00
#
_symmetry.space_group_name_H-M   'P 1'
#
loop_
_entity.id
_entity.type
_entity.pdbx_description
1 polymer ?
#
loop_
_entity_poly.entity_id
_entity_poly.type
_entity_poly.pdbx_seq_one_letter_code
_entity_poly.pdbx_strand_id
1 'polypeptide(L)'
;MAKQVPIVDYLVIDDGPPHLVAWESTDSGALYFDRRNADAKGGGTSFRRKNLATTGKVRSFTIVHRTVPGVPAPYVSALVDLDGGGCVKGNLTNTPPDPDHVKLGMPVRLTTFTAGTDDDGTEAVAFAFEPAS
;
A
#
# COMPACT_ATOMS: atom_id res chain seq x y z
N MET A 1 -12.79 23.39 2.12
CA MET A 1 -11.80 22.33 1.87
C MET A 1 -12.50 21.05 1.48
N ALA A 2 -11.98 20.37 0.49
CA ALA A 2 -12.52 19.09 0.09
C ALA A 2 -12.27 18.05 1.19
N LYS A 3 -13.28 17.24 1.46
CA LYS A 3 -13.14 16.13 2.39
C LYS A 3 -12.39 15.01 1.72
N GLN A 4 -11.46 14.39 2.42
CA GLN A 4 -10.67 13.27 1.92
C GLN A 4 -10.98 12.01 2.71
N VAL A 5 -11.18 10.90 2.01
CA VAL A 5 -11.40 9.59 2.62
C VAL A 5 -10.47 8.57 1.96
N PRO A 6 -9.88 7.65 2.74
CA PRO A 6 -9.05 6.60 2.13
C PRO A 6 -9.93 5.58 1.41
N ILE A 7 -9.43 5.07 0.28
CA ILE A 7 -10.18 4.05 -0.48
C ILE A 7 -10.12 2.67 0.16
N VAL A 8 -9.18 2.45 1.06
CA VAL A 8 -9.06 1.21 1.83
C VAL A 8 -8.98 1.55 3.31
N ASP A 9 -9.50 0.68 4.15
CA ASP A 9 -9.59 0.95 5.58
C ASP A 9 -8.27 0.82 6.33
N TYR A 10 -7.24 0.28 5.70
CA TYR A 10 -5.91 0.17 6.30
C TYR A 10 -4.98 1.34 5.93
N LEU A 11 -5.47 2.34 5.20
CA LEU A 11 -4.73 3.57 4.91
C LEU A 11 -5.19 4.67 5.88
N VAL A 12 -4.26 5.24 6.62
CA VAL A 12 -4.54 6.32 7.57
C VAL A 12 -3.96 7.61 6.99
N ILE A 13 -4.81 8.62 6.81
CA ILE A 13 -4.42 9.92 6.22
C ILE A 13 -4.72 11.11 7.14
N ASP A 14 -5.43 10.89 8.24
CA ASP A 14 -5.89 11.95 9.13
C ASP A 14 -5.18 11.97 10.49
N ASP A 15 -4.15 11.15 10.67
CA ASP A 15 -3.40 11.05 11.92
C ASP A 15 -1.90 11.11 11.59
N GLY A 16 -1.40 12.34 11.38
CA GLY A 16 -0.01 12.58 11.02
C GLY A 16 0.29 12.22 9.56
N PRO A 17 1.53 11.90 9.22
CA PRO A 17 1.88 11.52 7.86
C PRO A 17 1.12 10.27 7.42
N PRO A 18 0.73 10.17 6.13
CA PRO A 18 0.02 9.00 5.64
C PRO A 18 0.81 7.71 5.87
N HIS A 19 0.11 6.68 6.36
CA HIS A 19 0.73 5.38 6.62
C HIS A 19 -0.32 4.28 6.55
N LEU A 20 0.17 3.04 6.46
CA LEU A 20 -0.68 1.86 6.49
C LEU A 20 -0.70 1.26 7.90
N VAL A 21 -1.79 0.61 8.25
CA VAL A 21 -1.93 -0.10 9.52
C VAL A 21 -2.33 -1.55 9.22
N ALA A 22 -1.98 -2.44 10.14
CA ALA A 22 -2.31 -3.85 10.03
C ALA A 22 -2.81 -4.38 11.36
N TRP A 23 -3.44 -5.56 11.34
CA TRP A 23 -3.78 -6.32 12.54
C TRP A 23 -2.65 -7.31 12.79
N GLU A 24 -2.01 -7.21 13.96
CA GLU A 24 -0.93 -8.11 14.33
C GLU A 24 -1.44 -9.12 15.34
N SER A 25 -1.24 -10.41 15.05
CA SER A 25 -1.55 -11.47 16.02
C SER A 25 -0.63 -11.33 17.22
N THR A 26 -1.20 -11.26 18.41
CA THR A 26 -0.41 -11.20 19.64
C THR A 26 0.24 -12.53 19.97
N ASP A 27 -0.18 -13.61 19.29
CA ASP A 27 0.34 -14.95 19.48
C ASP A 27 1.55 -15.24 18.60
N SER A 28 1.43 -14.98 17.27
CA SER A 28 2.47 -15.33 16.31
C SER A 28 3.23 -14.15 15.71
N GLY A 29 2.69 -12.93 15.87
CA GLY A 29 3.24 -11.75 15.20
C GLY A 29 2.88 -11.62 13.73
N ALA A 30 2.03 -12.51 13.21
CA ALA A 30 1.58 -12.43 11.81
C ALA A 30 0.74 -11.17 11.58
N LEU A 31 0.88 -10.58 10.39
CA LEU A 31 0.22 -9.32 10.05
C LEU A 31 -0.85 -9.55 8.99
N TYR A 32 -2.01 -8.91 9.19
CA TYR A 32 -3.13 -8.99 8.28
C TYR A 32 -3.70 -7.58 8.06
N PHE A 33 -4.06 -7.25 6.82
CA PHE A 33 -4.70 -5.97 6.52
C PHE A 33 -6.19 -5.96 6.88
N ASP A 34 -6.84 -7.10 6.87
CA ASP A 34 -8.23 -7.25 7.30
C ASP A 34 -8.28 -7.90 8.69
N ARG A 35 -9.33 -7.59 9.44
CA ARG A 35 -9.52 -8.21 10.74
C ARG A 35 -9.93 -9.67 10.55
N ARG A 36 -9.22 -10.56 11.23
CA ARG A 36 -9.49 -11.99 11.17
C ARG A 36 -10.02 -12.51 12.49
N ASN A 37 -10.78 -13.60 12.42
CA ASN A 37 -11.28 -14.26 13.63
C ASN A 37 -10.19 -15.08 14.30
N ALA A 38 -9.25 -15.61 13.52
CA ALA A 38 -8.15 -16.42 14.03
C ALA A 38 -6.92 -16.23 13.16
N ASP A 39 -5.75 -16.40 13.79
CA ASP A 39 -4.46 -16.33 13.13
C ASP A 39 -4.19 -17.65 12.41
N ALA A 40 -4.00 -17.59 11.09
CA ALA A 40 -3.72 -18.78 10.28
C ALA A 40 -2.39 -19.43 10.66
N LYS A 41 -1.44 -18.68 11.22
CA LYS A 41 -0.13 -19.17 11.58
C LYS A 41 -0.11 -19.85 12.94
N GLY A 42 -0.72 -19.22 13.95
CA GLY A 42 -0.68 -19.73 15.33
C GLY A 42 -2.02 -20.15 15.88
N GLY A 43 -3.13 -19.90 15.18
CA GLY A 43 -4.47 -20.24 15.66
C GLY A 43 -5.02 -19.30 16.73
N GLY A 44 -4.25 -18.30 17.14
CA GLY A 44 -4.69 -17.35 18.17
C GLY A 44 -5.81 -16.44 17.67
N THR A 45 -6.56 -15.86 18.61
CA THR A 45 -7.71 -15.02 18.31
C THR A 45 -7.52 -13.57 18.75
N SER A 46 -6.38 -13.24 19.34
CA SER A 46 -6.07 -11.88 19.82
C SER A 46 -5.21 -11.14 18.81
N PHE A 47 -5.64 -9.91 18.46
CA PHE A 47 -4.97 -9.07 17.49
C PHE A 47 -4.85 -7.66 18.04
N ARG A 48 -3.83 -6.94 17.61
CA ARG A 48 -3.66 -5.51 17.91
C ARG A 48 -3.36 -4.73 16.64
N ARG A 49 -3.68 -3.45 16.65
CA ARG A 49 -3.35 -2.56 15.53
C ARG A 49 -1.86 -2.26 15.57
N LYS A 50 -1.24 -2.30 14.41
CA LYS A 50 0.18 -1.97 14.24
C LYS A 50 0.34 -0.97 13.09
N ASN A 51 1.02 0.15 13.37
CA ASN A 51 1.40 1.08 12.33
C ASN A 51 2.57 0.51 11.56
N LEU A 52 2.45 0.48 10.23
CA LEU A 52 3.50 -0.04 9.37
C LEU A 52 4.44 1.08 8.96
N ALA A 53 5.67 0.73 8.63
CA ALA A 53 6.62 1.70 8.09
C ALA A 53 6.15 2.23 6.74
N THR A 54 6.59 3.44 6.40
CA THR A 54 6.26 4.05 5.11
C THR A 54 7.34 3.82 4.07
N THR A 55 8.41 3.10 4.42
CA THR A 55 9.50 2.75 3.52
C THR A 55 9.62 1.25 3.42
N GLY A 56 10.18 0.77 2.32
CA GLY A 56 10.39 -0.64 2.09
C GLY A 56 11.19 -0.88 0.84
N LYS A 57 11.15 -2.12 0.37
CA LYS A 57 11.87 -2.53 -0.84
C LYS A 57 10.96 -3.35 -1.73
N VAL A 58 11.18 -3.24 -3.04
CA VAL A 58 10.42 -4.00 -4.03
C VAL A 58 10.80 -5.48 -3.92
N ARG A 59 9.81 -6.30 -3.59
CA ARG A 59 9.98 -7.75 -3.52
C ARG A 59 9.78 -8.40 -4.88
N SER A 60 8.77 -7.93 -5.62
CA SER A 60 8.50 -8.37 -6.98
C SER A 60 7.71 -7.28 -7.68
N PHE A 61 7.70 -7.30 -9.01
CA PHE A 61 6.93 -6.34 -9.77
C PHE A 61 6.52 -6.92 -11.11
N THR A 62 5.49 -6.31 -11.70
CA THR A 62 5.02 -6.60 -13.05
C THR A 62 4.76 -5.28 -13.75
N ILE A 63 5.23 -5.14 -14.98
CA ILE A 63 4.90 -4.00 -15.82
C ILE A 63 3.68 -4.37 -16.65
N VAL A 64 2.57 -3.65 -16.41
CA VAL A 64 1.28 -3.96 -17.03
C VAL A 64 1.12 -3.04 -18.24
N HIS A 65 1.04 -3.65 -19.44
CA HIS A 65 0.93 -2.91 -20.70
C HIS A 65 -0.50 -2.80 -21.20
N ARG A 66 -1.41 -3.64 -20.71
CA ARG A 66 -2.82 -3.63 -21.09
C ARG A 66 -3.69 -3.42 -19.88
N THR A 67 -4.69 -2.57 -20.02
CA THR A 67 -5.61 -2.26 -18.95
C THR A 67 -6.97 -1.91 -19.54
N VAL A 68 -7.98 -1.74 -18.68
CA VAL A 68 -9.32 -1.33 -19.10
C VAL A 68 -9.32 0.16 -19.45
N PRO A 69 -10.29 0.62 -20.26
CA PRO A 69 -10.40 2.04 -20.57
C PRO A 69 -10.47 2.91 -19.31
N GLY A 70 -9.79 4.04 -19.32
CA GLY A 70 -9.74 4.96 -18.19
C GLY A 70 -8.61 4.71 -17.23
N VAL A 71 -7.87 3.61 -17.36
CA VAL A 71 -6.69 3.32 -16.55
C VAL A 71 -5.44 3.52 -17.39
N PRO A 72 -4.52 4.41 -17.00
CA PRO A 72 -3.29 4.64 -17.77
C PRO A 72 -2.42 3.38 -17.83
N ALA A 73 -1.81 3.18 -19.00
CA ALA A 73 -0.86 2.09 -19.23
C ALA A 73 0.31 2.64 -20.06
N PRO A 74 1.53 2.06 -19.93
CA PRO A 74 1.86 1.01 -18.97
C PRO A 74 1.95 1.51 -17.53
N TYR A 75 1.79 0.61 -16.59
CA TYR A 75 2.01 0.94 -15.17
C TYR A 75 2.71 -0.23 -14.48
N VAL A 76 3.29 0.04 -13.30
CA VAL A 76 4.01 -0.98 -12.53
C VAL A 76 3.18 -1.36 -11.32
N SER A 77 2.89 -2.66 -11.20
CA SER A 77 2.28 -3.24 -9.99
C SER A 77 3.40 -3.95 -9.23
N ALA A 78 3.58 -3.61 -7.97
CA ALA A 78 4.68 -4.12 -7.18
C ALA A 78 4.20 -4.72 -5.86
N LEU A 79 4.93 -5.73 -5.39
CA LEU A 79 4.84 -6.20 -4.01
C LEU A 79 6.01 -5.59 -3.25
N VAL A 80 5.70 -4.93 -2.16
CA VAL A 80 6.69 -4.19 -1.36
C VAL A 80 6.79 -4.81 0.03
N ASP A 81 7.99 -5.17 0.43
CA ASP A 81 8.29 -5.57 1.80
C ASP A 81 8.58 -4.31 2.59
N LEU A 82 7.70 -3.98 3.52
CA LEU A 82 7.86 -2.80 4.36
C LEU A 82 8.91 -3.05 5.45
N ASP A 83 9.67 -2.00 5.76
CA ASP A 83 10.67 -2.08 6.82
C ASP A 83 9.97 -2.39 8.16
N GLY A 84 10.50 -3.37 8.88
CA GLY A 84 9.90 -3.76 10.15
C GLY A 84 8.74 -4.74 10.05
N GLY A 85 8.32 -5.11 8.86
CA GLY A 85 7.30 -6.15 8.65
C GLY A 85 6.13 -5.69 7.79
N GLY A 86 5.51 -6.64 7.12
CA GLY A 86 4.37 -6.44 6.25
C GLY A 86 4.78 -6.43 4.78
N CYS A 87 3.96 -7.09 3.95
CA CYS A 87 4.11 -7.07 2.50
C CYS A 87 2.81 -6.55 1.91
N VAL A 88 2.90 -5.55 1.04
CA VAL A 88 1.73 -4.91 0.48
C VAL A 88 1.88 -4.76 -1.02
N LYS A 89 0.77 -4.90 -1.74
CA LYS A 89 0.72 -4.67 -3.18
C LYS A 89 0.30 -3.22 -3.44
N GLY A 90 1.05 -2.55 -4.29
CA GLY A 90 0.74 -1.18 -4.69
C GLY A 90 1.37 -0.87 -6.03
N ASN A 91 0.93 0.21 -6.65
CA ASN A 91 1.54 0.68 -7.90
C ASN A 91 2.81 1.46 -7.56
N LEU A 92 3.79 1.36 -8.45
CA LEU A 92 5.02 2.15 -8.36
C LEU A 92 4.88 3.34 -9.29
N THR A 93 4.99 4.55 -8.74
CA THR A 93 4.82 5.81 -9.47
C THR A 93 6.11 6.61 -9.48
N ASN A 94 6.13 7.71 -10.21
CA ASN A 94 7.25 8.65 -10.29
C ASN A 94 8.55 8.01 -10.77
N THR A 95 8.41 6.94 -11.56
CA THR A 95 9.53 6.28 -12.22
C THR A 95 9.04 5.74 -13.56
N PRO A 96 9.89 5.72 -14.60
CA PRO A 96 9.48 5.13 -15.87
C PRO A 96 9.11 3.65 -15.70
N PRO A 97 8.02 3.18 -16.32
CA PRO A 97 7.56 1.80 -16.17
C PRO A 97 8.31 0.86 -17.12
N ASP A 98 9.60 0.71 -16.89
CA ASP A 98 10.44 -0.16 -17.71
C ASP A 98 11.48 -0.90 -16.84
N PRO A 99 12.05 -2.01 -17.34
CA PRO A 99 12.97 -2.82 -16.54
C PRO A 99 14.33 -2.16 -16.30
N ASP A 100 14.62 -1.06 -16.96
CA ASP A 100 15.87 -0.31 -16.70
C ASP A 100 15.75 0.56 -15.45
N HIS A 101 14.53 0.92 -15.06
CA HIS A 101 14.26 1.83 -13.94
C HIS A 101 13.64 1.12 -12.73
N VAL A 102 12.95 -0.01 -12.93
CA VAL A 102 12.30 -0.75 -11.85
C VAL A 102 13.08 -2.03 -11.60
N LYS A 103 13.59 -2.20 -10.37
CA LYS A 103 14.44 -3.34 -10.03
C LYS A 103 14.03 -3.96 -8.71
N LEU A 104 14.28 -5.26 -8.59
CA LEU A 104 14.07 -5.96 -7.33
C LEU A 104 15.00 -5.39 -6.26
N GLY A 105 14.47 -5.23 -5.07
CA GLY A 105 15.24 -4.71 -3.95
C GLY A 105 15.42 -3.21 -3.92
N MET A 106 14.88 -2.48 -4.91
CA MET A 106 15.01 -1.02 -4.90
C MET A 106 14.25 -0.41 -3.72
N PRO A 107 14.82 0.62 -3.07
CA PRO A 107 14.11 1.26 -1.97
C PRO A 107 12.95 2.13 -2.48
N VAL A 108 11.83 2.06 -1.78
CA VAL A 108 10.63 2.81 -2.13
C VAL A 108 10.01 3.39 -0.86
N ARG A 109 9.17 4.39 -1.04
CA ARG A 109 8.40 5.00 0.05
C ARG A 109 6.94 5.12 -0.35
N LEU A 110 6.07 5.14 0.66
CA LEU A 110 4.65 5.31 0.47
C LEU A 110 4.33 6.74 0.03
N THR A 111 3.44 6.86 -0.94
CA THR A 111 2.88 8.14 -1.36
C THR A 111 1.37 7.97 -1.52
N THR A 112 0.65 9.09 -1.55
CA THR A 112 -0.80 9.07 -1.74
C THR A 112 -1.18 9.94 -2.93
N PHE A 113 -2.35 9.65 -3.50
CA PHE A 113 -2.88 10.43 -4.61
C PHE A 113 -4.41 10.37 -4.56
N THR A 114 -5.06 11.34 -5.18
CA THR A 114 -6.51 11.35 -5.30
C THR A 114 -6.91 10.43 -6.45
N ALA A 115 -7.63 9.35 -6.12
CA ALA A 115 -8.07 8.37 -7.12
C ALA A 115 -9.36 8.80 -7.82
N GLY A 116 -10.16 9.65 -7.18
CA GLY A 116 -11.39 10.17 -7.75
C GLY A 116 -12.06 11.13 -6.79
N THR A 117 -13.03 11.88 -7.30
CA THR A 117 -13.81 12.83 -6.50
C THR A 117 -15.27 12.59 -6.80
N ASP A 118 -16.09 12.52 -5.75
CA ASP A 118 -17.52 12.31 -5.92
C ASP A 118 -18.26 13.65 -6.15
N ASP A 119 -19.60 13.57 -6.29
CA ASP A 119 -20.44 14.73 -6.58
C ASP A 119 -20.44 15.76 -5.44
N ASP A 120 -20.14 15.35 -4.22
CA ASP A 120 -20.04 16.24 -3.07
C ASP A 120 -18.69 16.89 -2.91
N GLY A 121 -17.74 16.57 -3.79
CA GLY A 121 -16.38 17.06 -3.70
C GLY A 121 -15.51 16.25 -2.75
N THR A 122 -15.98 15.12 -2.24
CA THR A 122 -15.17 14.23 -1.40
C THR A 122 -14.15 13.50 -2.25
N GLU A 123 -12.88 13.60 -1.87
CA GLU A 123 -11.80 12.97 -2.60
C GLU A 123 -11.49 11.58 -2.03
N ALA A 124 -11.45 10.59 -2.91
CA ALA A 124 -11.02 9.25 -2.54
C ALA A 124 -9.49 9.17 -2.68
N VAL A 125 -8.81 8.92 -1.57
CA VAL A 125 -7.35 8.91 -1.51
C VAL A 125 -6.84 7.48 -1.57
N ALA A 126 -5.98 7.20 -2.53
CA ALA A 126 -5.29 5.93 -2.69
C ALA A 126 -3.83 6.06 -2.31
N PHE A 127 -3.18 4.94 -2.10
CA PHE A 127 -1.74 4.92 -1.85
C PHE A 127 -1.01 4.27 -3.02
N ALA A 128 0.26 4.62 -3.15
CA ALA A 128 1.18 4.02 -4.10
C ALA A 128 2.58 4.08 -3.50
N PHE A 129 3.56 3.60 -4.22
CA PHE A 129 4.96 3.69 -3.82
C PHE A 129 5.75 4.43 -4.88
N GLU A 130 6.80 5.09 -4.47
CA GLU A 130 7.71 5.80 -5.36
C GLU A 130 9.14 5.55 -4.92
N PRO A 131 10.15 5.73 -5.81
CA PRO A 131 11.54 5.55 -5.41
C PRO A 131 11.91 6.43 -4.22
N ALA A 132 12.61 5.85 -3.24
CA ALA A 132 12.92 6.53 -1.98
C ALA A 132 14.21 7.34 -2.03
N SER A 133 14.94 7.29 -3.12
CA SER A 133 16.23 8.01 -3.18
C SER A 133 16.52 8.57 -4.54
#